data_5387b83ad0cc9babc43002d245214b5e
#
_entry.id   5387b83ad0cc9babc43002d245214b5e
#
_cell.length_a   1.000
_cell.length_b   1.000
_cell.length_c   1.000
_cell.angle_alpha   90.00
_cell.angle_beta   90.00
_cell.angle_gamma   90.00
#
_symmetry.space_group_name_H-M   'P 1'
#
loop_
_entity.id
_entity.type
_entity.pdbx_description
1 polymer ?
#
loop_
_entity_poly.entity_id
_entity_poly.type
_entity_poly.pdbx_seq_one_letter_code
_entity_poly.pdbx_strand_id
1 'polypeptide(L)'
;MGSSHPRLLTLSPKEFLILELLRDQELYGLQLVAASGRRLKRGTVYVTLGRMEEKGYITSTLEAAPRGAGGLPRRLYSATPLGRRMFAAWTSGATQLVPEFGR
;
A
#
# COMPACT_ATOMS: atom_id res chain seq x y z
N MET A 1 17.13 1.49 -21.31
CA MET A 1 16.70 1.86 -21.18
C MET A 1 15.40 1.91 -20.98
N GLY A 2 14.68 2.31 -21.52
CA GLY A 2 13.32 2.38 -21.26
C GLY A 2 12.67 1.20 -20.62
N SER A 3 13.39 0.19 -20.50
CA SER A 3 12.85 -1.03 -19.93
C SER A 3 12.34 -0.85 -18.52
N SER A 4 12.74 0.21 -17.85
CA SER A 4 12.29 0.41 -16.46
C SER A 4 10.84 0.90 -16.39
N HIS A 5 10.29 1.35 -17.49
CA HIS A 5 8.97 1.97 -17.44
C HIS A 5 7.86 1.05 -16.98
N PRO A 6 7.76 -0.18 -17.49
CA PRO A 6 6.65 -1.04 -17.07
C PRO A 6 6.68 -1.33 -15.57
N ARG A 7 7.87 -1.41 -15.01
CA ARG A 7 7.95 -1.73 -13.60
C ARG A 7 7.41 -0.64 -12.71
N LEU A 8 7.40 0.60 -13.20
CA LEU A 8 6.86 1.69 -12.40
C LEU A 8 5.35 1.60 -12.24
N LEU A 9 4.72 0.83 -13.12
CA LEU A 9 3.26 0.72 -13.12
C LEU A 9 2.77 -0.58 -12.51
N THR A 10 3.67 -1.37 -11.94
CA THR A 10 3.26 -2.65 -11.38
C THR A 10 3.12 -2.56 -9.87
N LEU A 11 2.30 -3.44 -9.35
CA LEU A 11 2.14 -3.60 -7.91
C LEU A 11 2.58 -4.99 -7.53
N SER A 12 3.43 -5.08 -6.52
CA SER A 12 3.73 -6.38 -5.94
C SER A 12 2.52 -6.85 -5.13
N PRO A 13 2.45 -8.15 -4.82
CA PRO A 13 1.33 -8.62 -4.00
C PRO A 13 1.22 -7.90 -2.66
N LYS A 14 2.34 -7.57 -2.04
CA LYS A 14 2.29 -6.85 -0.78
C LYS A 14 1.82 -5.42 -0.95
N GLU A 15 2.24 -4.78 -2.04
CA GLU A 15 1.78 -3.42 -2.33
C GLU A 15 0.28 -3.40 -2.60
N PHE A 16 -0.19 -4.38 -3.35
CA PHE A 16 -1.62 -4.47 -3.63
C PHE A 16 -2.40 -4.68 -2.33
N LEU A 17 -1.90 -5.55 -1.47
CA LEU A 17 -2.55 -5.80 -0.19
C LEU A 17 -2.62 -4.53 0.66
N ILE A 18 -1.54 -3.76 0.71
CA ILE A 18 -1.52 -2.54 1.48
C ILE A 18 -2.55 -1.55 0.93
N LEU A 19 -2.61 -1.40 -0.39
CA LEU A 19 -3.60 -0.50 -0.99
C LEU A 19 -5.01 -0.97 -0.68
N GLU A 20 -5.23 -2.27 -0.69
CA GLU A 20 -6.54 -2.82 -0.35
C GLU A 20 -6.92 -2.45 1.08
N LEU A 21 -5.99 -2.61 2.00
CA LEU A 21 -6.27 -2.31 3.41
C LEU A 21 -6.48 -0.83 3.65
N LEU A 22 -5.85 0.02 2.83
CA LEU A 22 -5.98 1.47 2.97
C LEU A 22 -7.10 2.05 2.11
N ARG A 23 -7.90 1.21 1.47
CA ARG A 23 -8.89 1.70 0.52
C ARG A 23 -9.87 2.68 1.15
N ASP A 24 -10.35 2.39 2.34
CA ASP A 24 -11.35 3.22 2.98
C ASP A 24 -10.93 3.73 4.35
N GLN A 25 -9.67 3.64 4.70
CA GLN A 25 -9.23 4.01 6.03
C GLN A 25 -7.76 4.33 6.03
N GLU A 26 -7.32 5.01 7.07
CA GLU A 26 -5.91 5.26 7.33
C GLU A 26 -5.48 4.31 8.44
N LEU A 27 -4.27 3.79 8.32
CA LEU A 27 -3.77 2.83 9.28
C LEU A 27 -2.31 3.12 9.61
N TYR A 28 -1.93 2.81 10.84
CA TYR A 28 -0.53 2.80 11.22
C TYR A 28 0.12 1.53 10.72
N GLY A 29 1.46 1.53 10.64
CA GLY A 29 2.16 0.37 10.10
C GLY A 29 1.84 -0.92 10.83
N LEU A 30 1.78 -0.89 12.15
CA LEU A 30 1.49 -2.13 12.89
C LEU A 30 0.04 -2.56 12.75
N GLN A 31 -0.86 -1.60 12.48
CA GLN A 31 -2.24 -1.95 12.18
C GLN A 31 -2.34 -2.66 10.83
N LEU A 32 -1.51 -2.25 9.88
CA LEU A 32 -1.45 -2.95 8.61
C LEU A 32 -0.98 -4.39 8.80
N VAL A 33 0.03 -4.59 9.62
CA VAL A 33 0.51 -5.94 9.91
C VAL A 33 -0.61 -6.78 10.50
N ALA A 34 -1.30 -6.23 11.50
CA ALA A 34 -2.38 -6.96 12.14
C ALA A 34 -3.52 -7.26 11.18
N ALA A 35 -3.90 -6.29 10.37
CA ALA A 35 -5.03 -6.45 9.46
C ALA A 35 -4.72 -7.39 8.31
N SER A 36 -3.43 -7.62 8.03
CA SER A 36 -3.05 -8.45 6.90
C SER A 36 -3.17 -9.94 7.17
N GLY A 37 -3.45 -10.34 8.40
CA GLY A 37 -3.50 -11.76 8.72
C GLY A 37 -2.16 -12.42 8.56
N ARG A 38 -1.10 -11.73 8.97
CA ARG A 38 0.27 -12.23 8.95
C ARG A 38 0.92 -12.23 7.57
N ARG A 39 0.23 -11.72 6.55
CA ARG A 39 0.85 -11.62 5.23
C ARG A 39 1.88 -10.50 5.17
N LEU A 40 1.75 -9.49 6.02
CA LEU A 40 2.75 -8.44 6.16
C LEU A 40 3.49 -8.68 7.46
N LYS A 41 4.81 -8.49 7.45
CA LYS A 41 5.65 -8.76 8.60
C LYS A 41 6.19 -7.45 9.16
N ARG A 42 6.29 -7.39 10.49
CA ARG A 42 6.82 -6.20 11.16
C ARG A 42 8.19 -5.82 10.66
N GLY A 43 9.02 -6.82 10.39
CA GLY A 43 10.39 -6.56 10.02
C GLY A 43 10.57 -6.00 8.62
N THR A 44 9.56 -6.13 7.76
CA THR A 44 9.69 -5.70 6.37
C THR A 44 8.62 -4.74 5.92
N VAL A 45 7.55 -4.55 6.70
CA VAL A 45 6.44 -3.72 6.24
C VAL A 45 6.88 -2.29 5.94
N TYR A 46 7.80 -1.75 6.74
CA TYR A 46 8.20 -0.36 6.55
C TYR A 46 9.07 -0.17 5.32
N VAL A 47 9.79 -1.21 4.89
CA VAL A 47 10.52 -1.15 3.63
C VAL A 47 9.53 -1.03 2.47
N THR A 48 8.50 -1.84 2.49
CA THR A 48 7.47 -1.79 1.45
C THR A 48 6.75 -0.45 1.46
N LEU A 49 6.39 0.03 2.65
CA LEU A 49 5.71 1.33 2.76
C LEU A 49 6.58 2.46 2.23
N GLY A 50 7.88 2.43 2.54
CA GLY A 50 8.78 3.46 2.02
C GLY A 50 8.84 3.48 0.52
N ARG A 51 8.88 2.29 -0.09
CA ARG A 51 8.88 2.20 -1.55
C ARG A 51 7.59 2.73 -2.14
N MET A 52 6.47 2.44 -1.50
CA MET A 52 5.18 2.90 -2.00
C MET A 52 5.05 4.41 -1.88
N GLU A 53 5.63 4.99 -0.82
CA GLU A 53 5.65 6.45 -0.72
C GLU A 53 6.50 7.06 -1.83
N GLU A 54 7.63 6.46 -2.14
CA GLU A 54 8.48 6.95 -3.22
C GLU A 54 7.77 6.88 -4.56
N LYS A 55 6.97 5.85 -4.76
CA LYS A 55 6.20 5.73 -5.99
C LYS A 55 4.99 6.65 -6.02
N GLY A 56 4.65 7.26 -4.89
CA GLY A 56 3.49 8.13 -4.82
C GLY A 56 2.18 7.41 -4.64
N TYR A 57 2.21 6.14 -4.26
CA TYR A 57 0.98 5.37 -4.07
C TYR A 57 0.34 5.62 -2.72
N ILE A 58 1.15 5.94 -1.71
CA ILE A 58 0.65 6.24 -0.38
C ILE A 58 1.39 7.45 0.16
N THR A 59 0.82 8.02 1.20
CA THR A 59 1.45 9.11 1.92
C THR A 59 1.32 8.82 3.40
N SER A 60 2.09 9.53 4.21
CA SER A 60 2.00 9.33 5.65
C SER A 60 2.12 10.66 6.37
N THR A 61 1.53 10.68 7.56
CA THR A 61 1.62 11.81 8.45
C THR A 61 2.21 11.32 9.77
N LEU A 62 3.23 12.03 10.24
CA LEU A 62 3.84 11.69 11.51
C LEU A 62 3.01 12.27 12.63
N GLU A 63 2.58 11.43 13.55
CA GLU A 63 1.77 11.84 14.67
C GLU A 63 2.51 11.58 15.96
N ALA A 64 2.42 12.54 16.88
CA ALA A 64 2.99 12.34 18.20
C ALA A 64 2.22 11.24 18.93
N ALA A 65 2.94 10.51 19.77
CA ALA A 65 2.29 9.49 20.59
C ALA A 65 1.26 10.15 21.48
N PRO A 66 0.18 9.42 21.80
CA PRO A 66 -0.81 9.97 22.72
C PRO A 66 -0.17 10.34 24.05
N ARG A 67 -0.71 11.38 24.66
CA ARG A 67 -0.19 11.83 25.95
C ARG A 67 -0.28 10.69 26.95
N GLY A 68 0.80 10.47 27.69
CA GLY A 68 0.83 9.42 28.68
C GLY A 68 1.19 8.07 28.15
N ALA A 69 1.25 7.91 26.85
CA ALA A 69 1.63 6.62 26.26
C ALA A 69 3.13 6.40 26.32
N GLY A 70 3.93 7.47 26.40
CA GLY A 70 5.36 7.33 26.48
C GLY A 70 6.00 6.73 25.26
N GLY A 71 5.32 6.69 24.14
CA GLY A 71 5.82 6.04 22.96
C GLY A 71 6.41 7.01 21.95
N LEU A 72 6.94 6.45 20.90
CA LEU A 72 7.52 7.21 19.82
C LEU A 72 6.40 7.69 18.89
N PRO A 73 6.66 8.79 18.15
CA PRO A 73 5.71 9.20 17.12
C PRO A 73 5.44 8.06 16.15
N ARG A 74 4.25 8.06 15.61
CA ARG A 74 3.82 7.02 14.67
C ARG A 74 3.44 7.66 13.35
N ARG A 75 3.59 6.88 12.27
CA ARG A 75 3.16 7.35 10.96
C ARG A 75 1.82 6.73 10.61
N LEU A 76 0.90 7.60 10.23
CA LEU A 76 -0.43 7.18 9.79
C LEU A 76 -0.43 7.22 8.27
N TYR A 77 -0.70 6.08 7.66
CA TYR A 77 -0.60 5.93 6.21
C TYR A 77 -1.97 6.02 5.56
N SER A 78 -2.00 6.60 4.37
CA SER A 78 -3.22 6.67 3.58
C SER A 78 -2.87 6.54 2.10
N ALA A 79 -3.83 6.06 1.32
CA ALA A 79 -3.65 5.94 -0.12
C ALA A 79 -3.79 7.31 -0.77
N THR A 80 -2.92 7.57 -1.75
CA THR A 80 -3.03 8.78 -2.54
C THR A 80 -4.02 8.57 -3.68
N PRO A 81 -4.44 9.65 -4.37
CA PRO A 81 -5.25 9.45 -5.57
C PRO A 81 -4.59 8.52 -6.58
N LEU A 82 -3.26 8.63 -6.74
CA LEU A 82 -2.56 7.73 -7.66
C LEU A 82 -2.66 6.29 -7.17
N GLY A 83 -2.45 6.07 -5.87
CA GLY A 83 -2.55 4.71 -5.32
C GLY A 83 -3.94 4.14 -5.52
N ARG A 84 -4.97 4.95 -5.32
CA ARG A 84 -6.34 4.48 -5.52
C ARG A 84 -6.59 4.12 -6.98
N ARG A 85 -6.05 4.92 -7.91
CA ARG A 85 -6.20 4.61 -9.32
C ARG A 85 -5.46 3.35 -9.69
N MET A 86 -4.27 3.14 -9.12
CA MET A 86 -3.51 1.93 -9.37
C MET A 86 -4.25 0.70 -8.86
N PHE A 87 -4.81 0.80 -7.67
CA PHE A 87 -5.57 -0.31 -7.12
C PHE A 87 -6.78 -0.63 -8.00
N ALA A 88 -7.51 0.40 -8.40
CA ALA A 88 -8.68 0.21 -9.24
C ALA A 88 -8.30 -0.38 -10.59
N ALA A 89 -7.23 0.11 -11.18
CA ALA A 89 -6.79 -0.38 -12.48
C ALA A 89 -6.41 -1.85 -12.41
N TRP A 90 -5.69 -2.23 -11.37
CA TRP A 90 -5.29 -3.62 -11.24
C TRP A 90 -6.49 -4.53 -10.99
N THR A 91 -7.43 -4.07 -10.17
CA THR A 91 -8.63 -4.85 -9.90
C THR A 91 -9.48 -4.98 -11.16
N SER A 92 -9.71 -3.87 -11.86
CA SER A 92 -10.51 -3.89 -13.08
C SER A 92 -9.79 -4.63 -14.19
N GLY A 93 -8.49 -4.39 -14.31
CA GLY A 93 -7.72 -5.04 -15.35
C GLY A 93 -7.70 -6.54 -15.18
N ALA A 94 -7.54 -7.01 -13.96
CA ALA A 94 -7.54 -8.44 -13.70
C ALA A 94 -8.90 -9.03 -14.07
N THR A 95 -9.97 -8.33 -13.74
CA THR A 95 -11.31 -8.80 -14.06
C THR A 95 -11.53 -8.83 -15.55
N GLN A 96 -11.04 -7.82 -16.25
CA GLN A 96 -11.24 -7.73 -17.69
C GLN A 96 -10.38 -8.72 -18.45
N LEU A 97 -9.16 -8.93 -17.98
CA LEU A 97 -8.25 -9.82 -18.68
C LEU A 97 -8.73 -11.25 -18.69
N VAL A 98 -9.36 -11.69 -17.61
CA VAL A 98 -9.83 -13.06 -17.56
C VAL A 98 -10.84 -13.35 -18.66
N PRO A 99 -11.87 -12.52 -18.85
CA PRO A 99 -12.80 -12.77 -19.96
C PRO A 99 -12.14 -12.70 -21.31
N GLU A 100 -11.20 -11.81 -21.48
CA GLU A 100 -10.52 -11.70 -22.77
C GLU A 100 -9.72 -12.94 -23.09
N PHE A 101 -9.07 -13.48 -22.10
CA PHE A 101 -8.31 -14.69 -22.31
C PHE A 101 -9.22 -15.86 -22.58
N GLY A 102 -10.43 -15.81 -22.14
CA GLY A 102 -11.37 -16.88 -22.36
C GLY A 102 -11.99 -16.91 -23.72
N ARG A 103 -11.72 -15.91 -24.52
CA ARG A 103 -12.31 -15.85 -25.85
C ARG A 103 -11.56 -16.62 -26.87
#